data_46328e5b62ce0a556a0abf3efe05c80f
#
_entry.id   46328e5b62ce0a556a0abf3efe05c80f
#
_cell.length_a   1.000
_cell.length_b   1.000
_cell.length_c   1.000
_cell.angle_alpha   90.00
_cell.angle_beta   90.00
_cell.angle_gamma   90.00
#
_symmetry.space_group_name_H-M   'P 1'
#
loop_
_entity.id
_entity.type
_entity.pdbx_description
1 polymer ?
#
loop_
_entity_poly.entity_id
_entity_poly.type
_entity_poly.pdbx_seq_one_letter_code
_entity_poly.pdbx_strand_id
1 'polypeptide(L)'
;MPYGHPAFGRDPTTDQTRQRKPMSTVPESATSYYENSIEEVLIDEETLSKRVKELAEATAARHADDPEDLILICVLKGAVMFLTDFSRALPIPNQMEFMAVSSYGAGASSSGVVRILKDLERDITGRDVVIVEDILDSGLTLSWLLRNLSACLLYTSDAADE
;
A
#
# COMPACT_ATOMS: atom_id res chain seq x y z
N MET A 1 -53.04 -0.46 -2.97
CA MET A 1 -52.54 -1.85 -2.89
C MET A 1 -51.18 -1.83 -2.18
N PRO A 2 -51.06 -2.24 -0.91
CA PRO A 2 -49.78 -2.25 -0.20
C PRO A 2 -49.10 -3.59 -0.45
N TYR A 3 -47.87 -3.54 -0.88
CA TYR A 3 -46.98 -4.70 -1.01
C TYR A 3 -46.54 -5.18 0.38
N GLY A 4 -47.05 -6.34 0.79
CA GLY A 4 -46.61 -7.02 1.99
C GLY A 4 -45.25 -7.68 1.77
N HIS A 5 -44.24 -7.32 2.57
CA HIS A 5 -42.99 -8.07 2.66
C HIS A 5 -43.25 -9.40 3.41
N PRO A 6 -42.75 -10.55 2.89
CA PRO A 6 -42.78 -11.77 3.65
C PRO A 6 -41.83 -11.66 4.86
N ALA A 7 -42.35 -11.94 6.05
CA ALA A 7 -41.58 -12.06 7.26
C ALA A 7 -40.65 -13.28 7.14
N PHE A 8 -39.34 -13.04 7.20
CA PHE A 8 -38.35 -14.10 7.35
C PHE A 8 -38.51 -14.71 8.74
N GLY A 9 -39.16 -15.88 8.78
CA GLY A 9 -39.22 -16.70 9.97
C GLY A 9 -37.83 -17.10 10.43
N ARG A 10 -37.44 -16.70 11.64
CA ARG A 10 -36.25 -17.21 12.29
C ARG A 10 -36.52 -18.66 12.72
N ASP A 11 -35.75 -19.59 12.17
CA ASP A 11 -35.72 -20.97 12.61
C ASP A 11 -35.18 -21.03 14.05
N PRO A 12 -35.95 -21.50 15.05
CA PRO A 12 -35.54 -21.50 16.45
C PRO A 12 -34.55 -22.64 16.80
N THR A 13 -34.11 -23.43 15.82
CA THR A 13 -33.26 -24.61 16.11
C THR A 13 -31.78 -24.41 15.82
N THR A 14 -31.35 -23.20 15.44
CA THR A 14 -29.91 -22.90 15.15
C THR A 14 -29.29 -22.01 16.24
N ASP A 15 -29.64 -22.25 17.51
CA ASP A 15 -28.81 -21.75 18.62
C ASP A 15 -27.66 -22.74 18.87
N GLN A 16 -26.80 -22.90 17.90
CA GLN A 16 -25.44 -23.32 18.16
C GLN A 16 -24.70 -22.09 18.68
N THR A 17 -24.77 -21.87 19.97
CA THR A 17 -23.80 -21.08 20.73
C THR A 17 -22.42 -21.56 20.29
N ARG A 18 -21.87 -20.89 19.30
CA ARG A 18 -20.46 -20.98 18.93
C ARG A 18 -19.72 -20.55 20.20
N GLN A 19 -19.39 -21.53 21.04
CA GLN A 19 -18.49 -21.31 22.17
C GLN A 19 -17.25 -20.67 21.54
N ARG A 20 -17.11 -19.36 21.74
CA ARG A 20 -15.88 -18.68 21.44
C ARG A 20 -14.82 -19.36 22.27
N LYS A 21 -14.00 -20.17 21.61
CA LYS A 21 -12.78 -20.68 22.20
C LYS A 21 -12.12 -19.48 22.86
N PRO A 22 -11.79 -19.49 24.16
CA PRO A 22 -11.11 -18.36 24.75
C PRO A 22 -9.92 -18.05 23.88
N MET A 23 -9.73 -16.79 23.52
CA MET A 23 -8.53 -16.35 22.80
C MET A 23 -7.37 -16.89 23.62
N SER A 24 -6.76 -17.96 23.11
CA SER A 24 -5.56 -18.48 23.73
C SER A 24 -4.60 -17.29 23.83
N THR A 25 -4.05 -17.10 25.00
CA THR A 25 -2.95 -16.17 25.24
C THR A 25 -2.05 -16.20 24.02
N VAL A 26 -1.85 -15.01 23.38
CA VAL A 26 -0.92 -14.87 22.27
C VAL A 26 0.36 -15.58 22.68
N PRO A 27 0.87 -16.55 21.91
CA PRO A 27 2.09 -17.25 22.27
C PRO A 27 3.18 -16.23 22.52
N GLU A 28 3.99 -16.45 23.52
CA GLU A 28 4.98 -15.52 24.09
C GLU A 28 5.96 -14.93 23.08
N SER A 29 6.08 -15.55 21.90
CA SER A 29 6.65 -14.94 20.70
C SER A 29 5.99 -15.54 19.47
N ALA A 30 5.73 -14.73 18.44
CA ALA A 30 5.31 -15.18 17.11
C ALA A 30 6.32 -16.21 16.53
N THR A 31 7.54 -16.17 17.00
CA THR A 31 8.65 -17.07 16.68
C THR A 31 8.27 -18.54 16.94
N SER A 32 7.56 -18.87 18.03
CA SER A 32 7.17 -20.26 18.36
C SER A 32 6.24 -20.91 17.32
N TYR A 33 5.53 -20.11 16.54
CA TYR A 33 4.63 -20.62 15.49
C TYR A 33 5.38 -21.10 14.25
N TYR A 34 6.59 -20.56 14.00
CA TYR A 34 7.38 -20.80 12.79
C TYR A 34 8.72 -21.49 13.05
N GLU A 35 9.05 -21.81 14.32
CA GLU A 35 10.34 -22.40 14.72
C GLU A 35 10.79 -23.61 13.88
N ASN A 36 9.82 -24.39 13.39
CA ASN A 36 10.10 -25.56 12.55
C ASN A 36 9.91 -25.29 11.03
N SER A 37 9.61 -24.06 10.64
CA SER A 37 9.28 -23.70 9.25
C SER A 37 10.25 -22.69 8.67
N ILE A 38 11.12 -22.10 9.48
CA ILE A 38 12.14 -21.13 9.08
C ILE A 38 13.49 -21.83 9.15
N GLU A 39 14.17 -21.95 8.01
CA GLU A 39 15.51 -22.52 7.93
C GLU A 39 16.56 -21.49 8.34
N GLU A 40 16.43 -20.25 7.87
CA GLU A 40 17.38 -19.17 8.13
C GLU A 40 16.66 -17.81 8.09
N VAL A 41 17.07 -16.90 8.97
CA VAL A 41 16.66 -15.49 8.93
C VAL A 41 17.73 -14.70 8.19
N LEU A 42 17.44 -14.32 6.95
CA LEU A 42 18.37 -13.58 6.08
C LEU A 42 18.49 -12.11 6.52
N ILE A 43 17.41 -11.49 6.94
CA ILE A 43 17.35 -10.10 7.42
C ILE A 43 16.51 -10.11 8.69
N ASP A 44 17.10 -9.69 9.80
CA ASP A 44 16.40 -9.58 11.06
C ASP A 44 15.60 -8.28 11.19
N GLU A 45 14.72 -8.22 12.17
CA GLU A 45 13.83 -7.09 12.42
C GLU A 45 14.61 -5.80 12.74
N GLU A 46 15.73 -5.91 13.49
CA GLU A 46 16.53 -4.76 13.87
C GLU A 46 17.20 -4.13 12.65
N THR A 47 17.81 -4.94 11.80
CA THR A 47 18.41 -4.52 10.53
C THR A 47 17.39 -3.86 9.61
N LEU A 48 16.20 -4.47 9.49
CA LEU A 48 15.12 -3.91 8.68
C LEU A 48 14.64 -2.56 9.23
N SER A 49 14.33 -2.49 10.52
CA SER A 49 13.90 -1.26 11.19
C SER A 49 14.91 -0.12 11.04
N LYS A 50 16.20 -0.44 11.21
CA LYS A 50 17.26 0.55 11.02
C LYS A 50 17.27 1.09 9.59
N ARG A 51 17.15 0.21 8.59
CA ARG A 51 17.15 0.61 7.18
C ARG A 51 15.94 1.46 6.81
N VAL A 52 14.77 1.14 7.34
CA VAL A 52 13.56 1.95 7.17
C VAL A 52 13.77 3.37 7.71
N LYS A 53 14.35 3.51 8.90
CA LYS A 53 14.66 4.83 9.48
C LYS A 53 15.65 5.62 8.64
N GLU A 54 16.74 4.99 8.19
CA GLU A 54 17.73 5.64 7.33
C GLU A 54 17.09 6.17 6.03
N LEU A 55 16.21 5.38 5.42
CA LEU A 55 15.46 5.81 4.22
C LEU A 55 14.51 6.97 4.53
N ALA A 56 13.81 6.92 5.66
CA ALA A 56 12.90 7.97 6.08
C ALA A 56 13.64 9.29 6.32
N GLU A 57 14.77 9.27 7.03
CA GLU A 57 15.62 10.43 7.25
C GLU A 57 16.17 11.01 5.94
N ALA A 58 16.64 10.16 5.03
CA ALA A 58 17.14 10.58 3.73
C ALA A 58 16.04 11.18 2.85
N THR A 59 14.81 10.67 2.95
CA THR A 59 13.65 11.22 2.24
C THR A 59 13.27 12.58 2.83
N ALA A 60 13.16 12.68 4.16
CA ALA A 60 12.84 13.94 4.83
C ALA A 60 13.83 15.05 4.48
N ALA A 61 15.13 14.73 4.40
CA ALA A 61 16.15 15.69 4.01
C ALA A 61 15.99 16.23 2.58
N ARG A 62 15.39 15.47 1.68
CA ARG A 62 15.13 15.89 0.29
C ARG A 62 13.88 16.74 0.14
N HIS A 63 12.95 16.63 1.06
CA HIS A 63 11.66 17.32 1.06
C HIS A 63 11.55 18.33 2.21
N ALA A 64 12.68 18.86 2.68
CA ALA A 64 12.72 19.79 3.82
C ALA A 64 12.13 21.17 3.50
N ASP A 65 12.12 21.56 2.22
CA ASP A 65 11.68 22.90 1.79
C ASP A 65 10.15 23.05 1.84
N ASP A 66 9.39 21.98 1.57
CA ASP A 66 7.93 21.94 1.68
C ASP A 66 7.44 20.61 2.26
N PRO A 67 7.62 20.38 3.57
CA PRO A 67 7.33 19.09 4.19
C PRO A 67 5.83 18.78 4.30
N GLU A 68 4.94 19.77 4.18
CA GLU A 68 3.49 19.55 4.31
C GLU A 68 2.87 18.97 3.03
N ASP A 69 3.57 19.03 1.93
CA ASP A 69 3.08 18.63 0.61
C ASP A 69 3.45 17.21 0.19
N LEU A 70 4.14 16.44 1.04
CA LEU A 70 4.62 15.12 0.70
C LEU A 70 3.48 14.08 0.64
N ILE A 71 3.33 13.44 -0.52
CA ILE A 71 2.43 12.32 -0.73
C ILE A 71 3.23 11.04 -1.00
N LEU A 72 2.96 10.00 -0.22
CA LEU A 72 3.49 8.65 -0.41
C LEU A 72 2.47 7.83 -1.22
N ILE A 73 2.80 7.47 -2.44
CA ILE A 73 1.95 6.62 -3.27
C ILE A 73 2.40 5.17 -3.15
N CYS A 74 1.57 4.34 -2.54
CA CYS A 74 1.79 2.90 -2.41
C CYS A 74 1.22 2.14 -3.59
N VAL A 75 2.04 1.31 -4.21
CA VAL A 75 1.55 0.35 -5.20
C VAL A 75 1.10 -0.92 -4.47
N LEU A 76 -0.20 -1.19 -4.51
CA LEU A 76 -0.82 -2.33 -3.83
C LEU A 76 -0.49 -3.65 -4.55
N LYS A 77 -0.31 -4.77 -3.81
CA LYS A 77 -0.50 -4.90 -2.35
C LYS A 77 0.82 -5.04 -1.60
N GLY A 78 1.91 -5.38 -2.28
CA GLY A 78 3.18 -5.82 -1.67
C GLY A 78 3.81 -4.75 -0.77
N ALA A 79 3.84 -3.50 -1.24
CA ALA A 79 4.47 -2.40 -0.55
C ALA A 79 3.75 -1.91 0.72
N VAL A 80 2.54 -2.39 1.02
CA VAL A 80 1.68 -1.82 2.08
C VAL A 80 2.31 -1.86 3.47
N MET A 81 2.97 -2.96 3.81
CA MET A 81 3.60 -3.10 5.14
C MET A 81 4.81 -2.17 5.25
N PHE A 82 5.64 -2.14 4.22
CA PHE A 82 6.78 -1.23 4.15
C PHE A 82 6.34 0.24 4.19
N LEU A 83 5.32 0.64 3.41
CA LEU A 83 4.76 1.98 3.46
C LEU A 83 4.37 2.39 4.89
N THR A 84 3.70 1.50 5.61
CA THR A 84 3.22 1.77 6.97
C THR A 84 4.38 2.08 7.92
N ASP A 85 5.42 1.26 7.90
CA ASP A 85 6.60 1.45 8.73
C ASP A 85 7.40 2.68 8.30
N PHE A 86 7.52 2.91 7.01
CA PHE A 86 8.20 4.06 6.43
C PHE A 86 7.49 5.38 6.78
N SER A 87 6.16 5.47 6.60
CA SER A 87 5.37 6.64 6.94
C SER A 87 5.46 7.00 8.44
N ARG A 88 5.48 5.99 9.31
CA ARG A 88 5.64 6.18 10.76
C ARG A 88 7.05 6.60 11.16
N ALA A 89 8.05 6.22 10.38
CA ALA A 89 9.45 6.58 10.60
C ALA A 89 9.81 7.96 10.04
N LEU A 90 9.04 8.50 9.09
CA LEU A 90 9.27 9.83 8.53
C LEU A 90 9.11 10.91 9.60
N PRO A 91 10.13 11.76 9.81
CA PRO A 91 10.09 12.86 10.80
C PRO A 91 9.35 14.12 10.28
N ILE A 92 8.72 14.05 9.12
CA ILE A 92 7.95 15.14 8.50
C ILE A 92 6.51 14.68 8.23
N PRO A 93 5.53 15.61 8.16
CA PRO A 93 4.17 15.30 7.76
C PRO A 93 4.14 14.58 6.41
N ASN A 94 3.25 13.61 6.25
CA ASN A 94 3.06 12.92 4.99
C ASN A 94 1.61 12.44 4.85
N GLN A 95 1.17 12.31 3.61
CA GLN A 95 -0.13 11.77 3.27
C GLN A 95 0.07 10.45 2.50
N MET A 96 -0.80 9.48 2.70
CA MET A 96 -0.72 8.20 2.01
C MET A 96 -1.83 8.09 0.96
N GLU A 97 -1.47 7.71 -0.25
CA GLU A 97 -2.36 7.34 -1.34
C GLU A 97 -2.03 5.94 -1.85
N PHE A 98 -3.00 5.30 -2.47
CA PHE A 98 -2.90 3.91 -2.87
C PHE A 98 -3.30 3.73 -4.32
N MET A 99 -2.43 3.09 -5.09
CA MET A 99 -2.71 2.65 -6.46
C MET A 99 -2.70 1.14 -6.56
N ALA A 100 -3.46 0.59 -7.47
CA ALA A 100 -3.32 -0.81 -7.87
C ALA A 100 -3.17 -0.89 -9.39
N VAL A 101 -2.15 -1.60 -9.82
CA VAL A 101 -1.88 -1.84 -11.23
C VAL A 101 -1.76 -3.33 -11.49
N SER A 102 -2.09 -3.76 -12.69
CA SER A 102 -1.80 -5.11 -13.16
C SER A 102 -0.99 -5.03 -14.45
N SER A 103 0.12 -5.77 -14.49
CA SER A 103 0.82 -6.05 -15.74
C SER A 103 0.12 -7.20 -16.45
N TYR A 104 -0.45 -6.95 -17.62
CA TYR A 104 -1.06 -8.00 -18.42
C TYR A 104 0.01 -8.72 -19.25
N GLY A 105 0.16 -10.03 -19.02
CA GLY A 105 1.04 -10.90 -19.80
C GLY A 105 1.90 -11.84 -18.97
N ALA A 106 1.28 -12.81 -18.27
CA ALA A 106 1.97 -13.98 -17.75
C ALA A 106 2.26 -14.96 -18.91
N GLY A 107 3.08 -14.55 -19.87
CA GLY A 107 3.54 -15.36 -20.98
C GLY A 107 4.78 -14.72 -21.59
N ALA A 108 5.63 -15.51 -22.28
CA ALA A 108 6.95 -15.16 -22.78
C ALA A 108 7.03 -13.95 -23.76
N SER A 109 5.96 -13.17 -23.90
CA SER A 109 5.91 -11.89 -24.58
C SER A 109 5.09 -10.91 -23.74
N SER A 110 5.73 -10.25 -22.77
CA SER A 110 5.11 -9.15 -22.03
C SER A 110 4.81 -8.02 -23.03
N SER A 111 3.53 -7.78 -23.30
CA SER A 111 3.09 -6.70 -24.19
C SER A 111 3.33 -5.30 -23.59
N GLY A 112 3.88 -5.21 -22.37
CA GLY A 112 4.15 -3.95 -21.68
C GLY A 112 2.89 -3.15 -21.33
N VAL A 113 1.70 -3.73 -21.48
CA VAL A 113 0.45 -3.04 -21.14
C VAL A 113 0.22 -3.13 -19.65
N VAL A 114 0.31 -1.99 -18.98
CA VAL A 114 -0.06 -1.82 -17.57
C VAL A 114 -1.49 -1.28 -17.51
N ARG A 115 -2.33 -1.88 -16.68
CA ARG A 115 -3.70 -1.45 -16.44
C ARG A 115 -3.84 -0.96 -15.01
N ILE A 116 -4.43 0.24 -14.84
CA ILE A 116 -4.83 0.73 -13.52
C ILE A 116 -6.08 -0.01 -13.08
N LEU A 117 -6.05 -0.62 -11.90
CA LEU A 117 -7.19 -1.27 -11.24
C LEU A 117 -7.81 -0.36 -10.17
N LYS A 118 -6.97 0.43 -9.49
CA LYS A 118 -7.35 1.50 -8.57
C LYS A 118 -6.48 2.70 -8.85
N ASP A 119 -7.10 3.81 -9.15
CA ASP A 119 -6.45 5.11 -9.33
C ASP A 119 -6.39 5.89 -8.02
N LEU A 120 -5.64 6.99 -8.02
CA LEU A 120 -5.56 7.92 -6.90
C LEU A 120 -6.94 8.54 -6.64
N GLU A 121 -7.24 8.81 -5.38
CA GLU A 121 -8.48 9.47 -4.97
C GLU A 121 -8.30 10.99 -4.85
N ARG A 122 -7.06 11.45 -4.77
CA ARG A 122 -6.71 12.85 -4.60
C ARG A 122 -6.02 13.41 -5.83
N ASP A 123 -6.18 14.70 -6.02
CA ASP A 123 -5.35 15.48 -6.93
C ASP A 123 -3.94 15.61 -6.33
N ILE A 124 -2.94 15.26 -7.13
CA ILE A 124 -1.52 15.32 -6.76
C ILE A 124 -0.79 16.46 -7.47
N THR A 125 -1.52 17.31 -8.18
CA THR A 125 -0.96 18.42 -8.94
C THR A 125 -0.15 19.36 -8.07
N GLY A 126 1.08 19.63 -8.45
CA GLY A 126 2.00 20.51 -7.73
C GLY A 126 2.50 19.96 -6.40
N ARG A 127 2.23 18.68 -6.08
CA ARG A 127 2.62 18.06 -4.84
C ARG A 127 3.93 17.29 -4.97
N ASP A 128 4.66 17.19 -3.88
CA ASP A 128 5.82 16.30 -3.79
C ASP A 128 5.36 14.83 -3.64
N VAL A 129 5.80 13.97 -4.56
CA VAL A 129 5.36 12.58 -4.61
C VAL A 129 6.52 11.61 -4.47
N VAL A 130 6.38 10.67 -3.56
CA VAL A 130 7.27 9.51 -3.40
C VAL A 130 6.50 8.23 -3.70
N ILE A 131 6.92 7.48 -4.71
CA ILE A 131 6.35 6.17 -5.03
C ILE A 131 7.00 5.12 -4.14
N VAL A 132 6.16 4.32 -3.49
CA VAL A 132 6.56 3.21 -2.60
C VAL A 132 6.16 1.90 -3.26
N GLU A 133 7.17 1.10 -3.61
CA GLU A 133 7.06 -0.20 -4.27
C GLU A 133 7.91 -1.23 -3.50
N ASP A 134 7.50 -2.49 -3.52
CA ASP A 134 8.21 -3.58 -2.82
C ASP A 134 9.30 -4.20 -3.68
N ILE A 135 9.08 -4.35 -4.98
CA ILE A 135 10.00 -5.04 -5.89
C ILE A 135 10.22 -4.22 -7.17
N LEU A 136 11.47 -3.92 -7.44
CA LEU A 136 11.90 -3.37 -8.72
C LEU A 136 12.54 -4.50 -9.55
N ASP A 137 11.76 -5.12 -10.44
CA ASP A 137 12.24 -6.12 -11.41
C ASP A 137 12.80 -5.43 -12.67
N SER A 138 12.10 -5.51 -13.79
CA SER A 138 12.53 -4.90 -15.07
C SER A 138 12.40 -3.38 -15.10
N GLY A 139 11.74 -2.78 -14.14
CA GLY A 139 11.45 -1.35 -14.08
C GLY A 139 10.36 -0.86 -15.04
N LEU A 140 9.77 -1.75 -15.84
CA LEU A 140 8.74 -1.37 -16.82
C LEU A 140 7.49 -0.78 -16.15
N THR A 141 7.00 -1.42 -15.09
CA THR A 141 5.85 -0.95 -14.32
C THR A 141 6.13 0.40 -13.68
N LEU A 142 7.28 0.55 -13.03
CA LEU A 142 7.68 1.81 -12.40
C LEU A 142 7.86 2.92 -13.43
N SER A 143 8.50 2.64 -14.57
CA SER A 143 8.66 3.62 -15.66
C SER A 143 7.33 4.06 -16.25
N TRP A 144 6.36 3.16 -16.30
CA TRP A 144 5.02 3.47 -16.76
C TRP A 144 4.29 4.34 -15.72
N LEU A 145 4.37 3.98 -14.43
CA LEU A 145 3.80 4.75 -13.32
C LEU A 145 4.36 6.18 -13.29
N LEU A 146 5.68 6.33 -13.35
CA LEU A 146 6.33 7.64 -13.37
C LEU A 146 5.82 8.52 -14.51
N ARG A 147 5.67 7.99 -15.71
CA ARG A 147 5.13 8.75 -16.85
C ARG A 147 3.68 9.17 -16.63
N ASN A 148 2.85 8.28 -16.12
CA ASN A 148 1.43 8.60 -15.84
C ASN A 148 1.30 9.65 -14.74
N LEU A 149 2.01 9.48 -13.63
CA LEU A 149 1.97 10.42 -12.51
C LEU A 149 2.57 11.76 -12.89
N SER A 150 3.67 11.79 -13.66
CA SER A 150 4.24 13.04 -14.17
C SER A 150 3.28 13.80 -15.08
N ALA A 151 2.49 13.12 -15.89
CA ALA A 151 1.46 13.76 -16.70
C ALA A 151 0.39 14.43 -15.81
N CYS A 152 -0.01 13.79 -14.71
CA CYS A 152 -0.95 14.38 -13.73
C CYS A 152 -0.32 15.57 -12.99
N LEU A 153 0.98 15.55 -12.69
CA LEU A 153 1.68 16.61 -11.98
C LEU A 153 1.87 17.87 -12.85
N LEU A 154 1.94 17.74 -14.18
CA LEU A 154 2.21 18.83 -15.11
C LEU A 154 0.96 19.53 -15.67
N TYR A 155 -0.23 19.02 -15.43
CA TYR A 155 -1.45 19.44 -16.12
C TYR A 155 -2.02 20.81 -15.70
N THR A 156 -1.35 21.56 -14.81
CA THR A 156 -1.85 22.87 -14.33
C THR A 156 -1.04 24.08 -14.81
N SER A 157 0.07 23.91 -15.50
CA SER A 157 0.82 25.08 -15.98
C SER A 157 0.27 25.71 -17.27
N ASP A 158 -0.53 24.97 -18.04
CA ASP A 158 -1.00 25.43 -19.35
C ASP A 158 -2.48 25.90 -19.39
N ALA A 159 -3.23 25.76 -18.30
CA ALA A 159 -4.66 26.13 -18.28
C ALA A 159 -4.93 27.56 -17.81
N ALA A 160 -3.89 28.34 -17.51
CA ALA A 160 -4.01 29.72 -17.01
C ALA A 160 -3.76 30.82 -18.06
N ASP A 161 -3.47 30.45 -19.31
CA ASP A 161 -3.12 31.41 -20.40
C ASP A 161 -4.09 31.40 -21.60
N GLU A 162 -5.37 31.05 -21.41
CA GLU A 162 -6.43 31.34 -22.41
C GLU A 162 -7.55 32.19 -21.84
#